data_859ff15266a18102d57d2eaca8801d86
#
_entry.id   859ff15266a18102d57d2eaca8801d86
#
_cell.length_a   1.000
_cell.length_b   1.000
_cell.length_c   1.000
_cell.angle_alpha   90.00
_cell.angle_beta   90.00
_cell.angle_gamma   90.00
#
_symmetry.space_group_name_H-M   'P 1'
#
loop_
_entity.id
_entity.type
_entity.pdbx_description
1 polymer ?
#
loop_
_entity_poly.entity_id
_entity_poly.type
_entity_poly.pdbx_seq_one_letter_code
_entity_poly.pdbx_strand_id
1 'polypeptide(L)'
;MAKKRRFDFTKKNKRSGKVENVGYLDLEQDEEQSRCSLYFYGDIVSDWWGAWQDEDQYPDAIKNFLSEQEGKDLNVYVNSGGGSVFAGIAIYNMIKRHAAKANVKVYVDGLAGSIASILAFAGSEPPEIPSNAFLMIHNPWSYCEGNAADMRKMAD
;
A
#
# COMPACT_ATOMS: atom_id res chain seq x y z
N MET A 1 -9.33 -24.70 2.72
CA MET A 1 -7.98 -24.37 2.17
C MET A 1 -7.91 -22.88 1.92
N ALA A 2 -6.88 -22.21 2.45
CA ALA A 2 -6.70 -20.79 2.23
C ALA A 2 -6.45 -20.49 0.73
N LYS A 3 -7.23 -19.57 0.14
CA LYS A 3 -6.95 -19.04 -1.19
C LYS A 3 -5.94 -17.90 -1.05
N LYS A 4 -4.79 -18.04 -1.72
CA LYS A 4 -3.74 -17.04 -1.75
C LYS A 4 -3.60 -16.48 -3.15
N ARG A 5 -3.58 -15.13 -3.29
CA ARG A 5 -3.23 -14.42 -4.52
C ARG A 5 -2.05 -13.50 -4.23
N ARG A 6 -1.04 -13.52 -5.08
CA ARG A 6 0.12 -12.63 -5.01
C ARG A 6 0.16 -11.73 -6.23
N PHE A 7 0.41 -10.46 -5.98
CA PHE A 7 0.69 -9.45 -6.99
C PHE A 7 2.10 -8.91 -6.74
N ASP A 8 3.03 -9.18 -7.65
CA ASP A 8 4.39 -8.68 -7.57
C ASP A 8 4.47 -7.29 -8.22
N PHE A 9 5.14 -6.33 -7.54
CA PHE A 9 5.35 -4.98 -8.05
C PHE A 9 6.70 -4.90 -8.69
N THR A 10 6.73 -4.43 -9.93
CA THR A 10 7.96 -4.30 -10.70
C THR A 10 8.17 -2.85 -11.11
N LYS A 11 9.43 -2.42 -11.14
CA LYS A 11 9.85 -1.11 -11.59
C LYS A 11 10.92 -1.27 -12.66
N LYS A 12 10.75 -0.58 -13.79
CA LYS A 12 11.80 -0.55 -14.81
C LYS A 12 12.86 0.47 -14.40
N ASN A 13 14.08 0.01 -14.20
CA ASN A 13 15.22 0.86 -13.92
C ASN A 13 15.51 1.73 -15.16
N LYS A 14 15.38 3.06 -15.04
CA LYS A 14 15.55 3.99 -16.17
C LYS A 14 16.97 3.98 -16.77
N ARG A 15 18.00 3.56 -16.00
CA ARG A 15 19.40 3.52 -16.48
C ARG A 15 19.77 2.20 -17.12
N SER A 16 19.34 1.07 -16.55
CA SER A 16 19.69 -0.27 -17.02
C SER A 16 18.66 -0.89 -17.95
N GLY A 17 17.43 -0.34 -17.99
CA GLY A 17 16.29 -0.94 -18.69
C GLY A 17 15.77 -2.24 -18.05
N LYS A 18 16.37 -2.72 -16.96
CA LYS A 18 15.96 -3.95 -16.28
C LYS A 18 14.69 -3.71 -15.46
N VAL A 19 13.84 -4.72 -15.45
CA VAL A 19 12.67 -4.79 -14.56
C VAL A 19 13.13 -5.40 -13.25
N GLU A 20 12.90 -4.69 -12.16
CA GLU A 20 13.27 -5.10 -10.79
C GLU A 20 11.99 -5.22 -9.97
N ASN A 21 11.86 -6.30 -9.19
CA ASN A 21 10.75 -6.42 -8.24
C ASN A 21 11.00 -5.45 -7.07
N VAL A 22 10.03 -4.58 -6.79
CA VAL A 22 10.10 -3.57 -5.73
C VAL A 22 9.18 -3.85 -4.55
N GLY A 23 8.40 -4.93 -4.62
CA GLY A 23 7.52 -5.35 -3.55
C GLY A 23 6.44 -6.31 -4.03
N TYR A 24 5.53 -6.63 -3.15
CA TYR A 24 4.37 -7.46 -3.46
C TYR A 24 3.18 -7.16 -2.57
N LEU A 25 2.01 -7.55 -3.04
CA LEU A 25 0.78 -7.64 -2.27
C LEU A 25 0.35 -9.10 -2.20
N ASP A 26 0.27 -9.64 -1.02
CA ASP A 26 -0.34 -10.95 -0.79
C ASP A 26 -1.75 -10.76 -0.21
N LEU A 27 -2.71 -11.44 -0.81
CA LEU A 27 -4.10 -11.51 -0.39
C LEU A 27 -4.39 -12.95 0.06
N GLU A 28 -4.70 -13.13 1.32
CA GLU A 28 -5.00 -14.44 1.88
C GLU A 28 -6.43 -14.46 2.44
N GLN A 29 -7.18 -15.48 2.10
CA GLN A 29 -8.50 -15.77 2.63
C GLN A 29 -8.46 -17.08 3.42
N ASP A 30 -8.74 -17.01 4.70
CA ASP A 30 -8.97 -18.19 5.55
C ASP A 30 -10.48 -18.42 5.66
N GLU A 31 -10.97 -19.44 4.97
CA GLU A 31 -12.40 -19.80 4.99
C GLU A 31 -12.86 -20.35 6.34
N GLU A 32 -11.96 -20.98 7.11
CA GLU A 32 -12.27 -21.60 8.40
C GLU A 32 -12.39 -20.57 9.54
N GLN A 33 -11.63 -19.47 9.45
CA GLN A 33 -11.59 -18.44 10.50
C GLN A 33 -12.43 -17.19 10.20
N SER A 34 -13.12 -17.11 9.06
CA SER A 34 -13.85 -15.93 8.61
C SER A 34 -12.99 -14.64 8.60
N ARG A 35 -11.68 -14.80 8.40
CA ARG A 35 -10.69 -13.72 8.35
C ARG A 35 -10.00 -13.68 7.02
N CYS A 36 -9.55 -12.48 6.66
CA CYS A 36 -8.69 -12.27 5.49
C CYS A 36 -7.46 -11.46 5.90
N SER A 37 -6.41 -11.56 5.09
CA SER A 37 -5.15 -10.86 5.34
C SER A 37 -4.69 -10.11 4.10
N LEU A 38 -4.09 -8.94 4.33
CA LEU A 38 -3.60 -8.02 3.33
C LEU A 38 -2.17 -7.62 3.70
N TYR A 39 -1.19 -7.98 2.87
CA TYR A 39 0.23 -7.72 3.13
C TYR A 39 0.75 -6.65 2.18
N PHE A 40 1.10 -5.48 2.71
CA PHE A 40 1.75 -4.37 1.99
C PHE A 40 3.26 -4.44 2.18
N TYR A 41 3.97 -5.10 1.26
CA TYR A 41 5.41 -5.27 1.34
C TYR A 41 6.09 -4.67 0.11
N GLY A 42 6.89 -3.62 0.33
CA GLY A 42 7.58 -2.86 -0.71
C GLY A 42 6.92 -1.51 -1.03
N ASP A 43 7.19 -0.97 -2.23
CA ASP A 43 6.75 0.38 -2.60
C ASP A 43 5.24 0.45 -2.89
N ILE A 44 4.60 1.54 -2.47
CA ILE A 44 3.24 1.89 -2.87
C ILE A 44 3.30 2.59 -4.22
N VAL A 45 2.82 1.93 -5.26
CA VAL A 45 2.82 2.44 -6.64
C VAL A 45 1.44 2.96 -7.06
N SER A 46 1.40 3.89 -8.01
CA SER A 46 0.16 4.37 -8.64
C SER A 46 0.12 3.97 -10.10
N ASP A 47 -1.09 3.72 -10.61
CA ASP A 47 -1.32 3.37 -12.00
C ASP A 47 -0.81 4.41 -13.01
N TRP A 48 -0.78 5.68 -12.62
CA TRP A 48 -0.44 6.76 -13.54
C TRP A 48 1.03 6.78 -13.97
N TRP A 49 1.99 6.42 -13.11
CA TRP A 49 3.43 6.54 -13.40
C TRP A 49 4.16 5.22 -13.57
N GLY A 50 3.51 4.10 -13.28
CA GLY A 50 4.13 2.78 -13.22
C GLY A 50 3.41 1.69 -13.99
N ALA A 51 2.14 1.86 -14.33
CA ALA A 51 1.34 0.89 -15.05
C ALA A 51 1.76 0.81 -16.53
N TRP A 52 2.77 0.00 -16.81
CA TRP A 52 3.15 -0.37 -18.17
C TRP A 52 2.70 -1.79 -18.53
N GLN A 53 2.01 -2.47 -17.59
CA GLN A 53 1.40 -3.78 -17.79
C GLN A 53 0.05 -3.83 -17.08
N ASP A 54 -0.91 -4.58 -17.62
CA ASP A 54 -2.29 -4.72 -17.10
C ASP A 54 -2.38 -5.28 -15.67
N GLU A 55 -1.25 -5.69 -15.09
CA GLU A 55 -1.11 -6.29 -13.77
C GLU A 55 -0.80 -5.27 -12.64
N ASP A 56 -0.48 -4.02 -12.98
CA ASP A 56 -0.08 -2.96 -12.05
C ASP A 56 -1.26 -2.18 -11.44
N GLN A 57 -2.46 -2.75 -11.39
CA GLN A 57 -3.67 -2.10 -10.87
C GLN A 57 -3.78 -2.25 -9.35
N TYR A 58 -2.87 -1.63 -8.65
CA TYR A 58 -2.77 -1.74 -7.20
C TYR A 58 -4.03 -1.33 -6.42
N PRO A 59 -4.61 -0.12 -6.62
CA PRO A 59 -5.84 0.26 -5.93
C PRO A 59 -7.05 -0.60 -6.33
N ASP A 60 -7.16 -1.01 -7.59
CA ASP A 60 -8.27 -1.83 -8.05
C ASP A 60 -8.18 -3.28 -7.54
N ALA A 61 -6.98 -3.85 -7.43
CA ALA A 61 -6.80 -5.16 -6.83
C ALA A 61 -7.27 -5.18 -5.36
N ILE A 62 -6.90 -4.15 -4.59
CA ILE A 62 -7.33 -4.00 -3.19
C ILE A 62 -8.84 -3.76 -3.11
N LYS A 63 -9.39 -2.88 -3.94
CA LYS A 63 -10.83 -2.60 -4.00
C LYS A 63 -11.63 -3.88 -4.26
N ASN A 64 -11.23 -4.67 -5.26
CA ASN A 64 -11.91 -5.90 -5.63
C ASN A 64 -11.81 -6.93 -4.49
N PHE A 65 -10.62 -7.10 -3.91
CA PHE A 65 -10.42 -7.98 -2.76
C PHE A 65 -11.31 -7.59 -1.58
N LEU A 66 -11.30 -6.32 -1.15
CA LEU A 66 -12.10 -5.86 -0.02
C LEU A 66 -13.61 -5.98 -0.30
N SER A 67 -14.05 -5.85 -1.55
CA SER A 67 -15.44 -6.07 -1.95
C SER A 67 -15.84 -7.55 -1.85
N GLU A 68 -14.96 -8.46 -2.24
CA GLU A 68 -15.16 -9.91 -2.10
C GLU A 68 -15.17 -10.37 -0.63
N GLN A 69 -14.53 -9.60 0.26
CA GLN A 69 -14.41 -9.90 1.69
C GLN A 69 -15.30 -9.01 2.57
N GLU A 70 -16.33 -8.40 2.01
CA GLU A 70 -17.21 -7.48 2.76
C GLU A 70 -17.78 -8.15 4.01
N GLY A 71 -17.64 -7.47 5.16
CA GLY A 71 -18.12 -7.94 6.46
C GLY A 71 -17.24 -8.98 7.16
N LYS A 72 -16.10 -9.37 6.57
CA LYS A 72 -15.13 -10.26 7.23
C LYS A 72 -14.05 -9.45 7.93
N ASP A 73 -13.58 -9.96 9.05
CA ASP A 73 -12.43 -9.39 9.76
C ASP A 73 -11.18 -9.40 8.90
N LEU A 74 -10.38 -8.33 8.96
CA LEU A 74 -9.20 -8.12 8.14
C LEU A 74 -7.96 -7.88 9.01
N ASN A 75 -6.90 -8.62 8.73
CA ASN A 75 -5.56 -8.30 9.22
C ASN A 75 -4.76 -7.60 8.10
N VAL A 76 -4.15 -6.46 8.42
CA VAL A 76 -3.31 -5.70 7.51
C VAL A 76 -1.88 -5.72 8.03
N TYR A 77 -0.95 -6.19 7.23
CA TYR A 77 0.48 -6.24 7.55
C TYR A 77 1.23 -5.23 6.70
N VAL A 78 2.02 -4.36 7.35
CA VAL A 78 2.73 -3.26 6.68
C VAL A 78 4.23 -3.41 6.85
N ASN A 79 4.95 -3.49 5.73
CA ASN A 79 6.40 -3.38 5.65
C ASN A 79 6.78 -2.63 4.36
N SER A 80 6.68 -1.30 4.40
CA SER A 80 6.78 -0.44 3.23
C SER A 80 7.50 0.87 3.54
N GLY A 81 8.37 1.29 2.64
CA GLY A 81 9.01 2.61 2.66
C GLY A 81 8.10 3.76 2.20
N GLY A 82 6.89 3.45 1.73
CA GLY A 82 5.96 4.42 1.17
C GLY A 82 5.94 4.41 -0.35
N GLY A 83 5.77 5.57 -0.97
CA GLY A 83 5.70 5.72 -2.44
C GLY A 83 4.68 6.76 -2.89
N SER A 84 3.73 6.38 -3.76
CA SER A 84 2.70 7.29 -4.27
C SER A 84 1.74 7.75 -3.18
N VAL A 85 1.72 9.05 -2.90
CA VAL A 85 0.85 9.66 -1.89
C VAL A 85 -0.62 9.41 -2.20
N PHE A 86 -1.05 9.62 -3.45
CA PHE A 86 -2.45 9.46 -3.84
C PHE A 86 -2.91 8.00 -3.76
N ALA A 87 -2.06 7.05 -4.16
CA ALA A 87 -2.35 5.63 -4.01
C ALA A 87 -2.47 5.23 -2.54
N GLY A 88 -1.53 5.69 -1.69
CA GLY A 88 -1.58 5.42 -0.24
C GLY A 88 -2.84 5.98 0.42
N ILE A 89 -3.26 7.21 0.08
CA ILE A 89 -4.51 7.80 0.58
C ILE A 89 -5.72 6.99 0.12
N ALA A 90 -5.77 6.57 -1.15
CA ALA A 90 -6.86 5.76 -1.68
C ALA A 90 -6.98 4.43 -0.91
N ILE A 91 -5.87 3.74 -0.71
CA ILE A 91 -5.78 2.48 0.04
C ILE A 91 -6.24 2.68 1.49
N TYR A 92 -5.72 3.71 2.17
CA TYR A 92 -6.15 4.06 3.52
C TYR A 92 -7.67 4.19 3.62
N ASN A 93 -8.27 4.96 2.71
CA ASN A 93 -9.72 5.17 2.69
C ASN A 93 -10.51 3.89 2.37
N MET A 94 -9.97 2.98 1.56
CA MET A 94 -10.59 1.67 1.30
C MET A 94 -10.62 0.82 2.57
N ILE A 95 -9.48 0.74 3.28
CA ILE A 95 -9.38 0.00 4.55
C ILE A 95 -10.30 0.63 5.61
N LYS A 96 -10.35 1.97 5.73
CA LYS A 96 -11.27 2.65 6.66
C LYS A 96 -12.74 2.36 6.37
N ARG A 97 -13.13 2.27 5.10
CA ARG A 97 -14.52 1.88 4.74
C ARG A 97 -14.80 0.41 5.11
N HIS A 98 -13.83 -0.47 4.99
CA HIS A 98 -13.97 -1.86 5.44
C HIS A 98 -14.05 -1.91 6.97
N ALA A 99 -13.23 -1.14 7.68
CA ALA A 99 -13.23 -1.03 9.15
C ALA A 99 -14.56 -0.51 9.74
N ALA A 100 -15.37 0.19 8.94
CA ALA A 100 -16.72 0.59 9.35
C ALA A 100 -17.74 -0.57 9.37
N LYS A 101 -17.40 -1.73 8.79
CA LYS A 101 -18.30 -2.87 8.63
C LYS A 101 -17.79 -4.16 9.27
N ALA A 102 -16.48 -4.23 9.58
CA ALA A 102 -15.81 -5.39 10.14
C ALA A 102 -14.63 -4.95 11.01
N ASN A 103 -14.07 -5.85 11.82
CA ASN A 103 -12.87 -5.54 12.58
C ASN A 103 -11.63 -5.57 11.68
N VAL A 104 -10.84 -4.48 11.72
CA VAL A 104 -9.58 -4.37 10.99
C VAL A 104 -8.44 -4.15 11.98
N LYS A 105 -7.48 -5.08 11.98
CA LYS A 105 -6.28 -5.00 12.80
C LYS A 105 -5.06 -4.77 11.93
N VAL A 106 -4.20 -3.82 12.33
CA VAL A 106 -3.02 -3.45 11.55
C VAL A 106 -1.76 -3.79 12.33
N TYR A 107 -0.80 -4.43 11.66
CA TYR A 107 0.51 -4.82 12.17
C TYR A 107 1.59 -4.15 11.34
N VAL A 108 2.59 -3.55 12.01
CA VAL A 108 3.78 -3.03 11.35
C VAL A 108 4.91 -4.04 11.54
N ASP A 109 5.22 -4.82 10.50
CA ASP A 109 6.18 -5.92 10.61
C ASP A 109 7.65 -5.48 10.60
N GLY A 110 7.93 -4.32 9.99
CA GLY A 110 9.30 -3.78 9.95
C GLY A 110 9.29 -2.26 9.83
N LEU A 111 8.75 -1.73 8.74
CA LEU A 111 8.69 -0.29 8.47
C LEU A 111 7.32 0.12 7.96
N ALA A 112 6.76 1.16 8.57
CA ALA A 112 5.67 1.94 7.98
C ALA A 112 6.20 3.36 7.71
N GLY A 113 6.79 3.55 6.51
CA GLY A 113 7.50 4.76 6.14
C GLY A 113 6.71 5.68 5.21
N SER A 114 6.94 6.99 5.32
CA SER A 114 6.36 7.98 4.43
C SER A 114 4.83 7.81 4.32
N ILE A 115 4.27 7.73 3.11
CA ILE A 115 2.82 7.54 2.94
C ILE A 115 2.32 6.20 3.50
N ALA A 116 3.15 5.16 3.61
CA ALA A 116 2.76 3.91 4.27
C ALA A 116 2.49 4.08 5.77
N SER A 117 3.00 5.15 6.40
CA SER A 117 2.76 5.44 7.81
C SER A 117 1.27 5.64 8.12
N ILE A 118 0.49 6.21 7.19
CA ILE A 118 -0.94 6.38 7.42
C ILE A 118 -1.70 5.06 7.41
N LEU A 119 -1.20 4.04 6.68
CA LEU A 119 -1.84 2.72 6.64
C LEU A 119 -1.83 2.05 8.01
N ALA A 120 -0.82 2.32 8.84
CA ALA A 120 -0.78 1.84 10.22
C ALA A 120 -2.02 2.26 11.02
N PHE A 121 -2.62 3.41 10.71
CA PHE A 121 -3.79 3.96 11.40
C PHE A 121 -5.11 3.72 10.67
N ALA A 122 -5.12 2.84 9.67
CA ALA A 122 -6.34 2.53 8.92
C ALA A 122 -7.26 1.53 9.64
N GLY A 123 -6.80 0.87 10.69
CA GLY A 123 -7.54 -0.12 11.45
C GLY A 123 -8.70 0.43 12.28
N SER A 124 -9.42 -0.50 12.91
CA SER A 124 -10.47 -0.24 13.91
C SER A 124 -9.88 0.11 15.28
N GLU A 125 -8.65 -0.34 15.54
CA GLU A 125 -7.90 -0.20 16.78
C GLU A 125 -6.52 0.43 16.50
N PRO A 126 -5.78 0.90 17.53
CA PRO A 126 -4.39 1.29 17.37
C PRO A 126 -3.55 0.16 16.76
N PRO A 127 -2.55 0.48 15.90
CA PRO A 127 -1.72 -0.53 15.28
C PRO A 127 -0.84 -1.28 16.29
N GLU A 128 -0.55 -2.54 16.00
CA GLU A 128 0.52 -3.27 16.69
C GLU A 128 1.87 -2.97 16.03
N ILE A 129 2.76 -2.34 16.80
CA ILE A 129 4.11 -1.96 16.35
C ILE A 129 5.10 -2.59 17.33
N PRO A 130 5.79 -3.69 16.98
CA PRO A 130 6.80 -4.28 17.84
C PRO A 130 8.00 -3.34 18.05
N SER A 131 8.74 -3.53 19.12
CA SER A 131 9.82 -2.62 19.55
C SER A 131 10.98 -2.49 18.54
N ASN A 132 11.09 -3.41 17.60
CA ASN A 132 12.07 -3.42 16.52
C ASN A 132 11.51 -2.97 15.16
N ALA A 133 10.26 -2.52 15.11
CA ALA A 133 9.68 -1.92 13.91
C ALA A 133 9.74 -0.38 13.99
N PHE A 134 9.61 0.26 12.83
CA PHE A 134 9.74 1.70 12.69
C PHE A 134 8.51 2.32 12.05
N LEU A 135 8.10 3.47 12.60
CA LEU A 135 7.18 4.41 11.98
C LEU A 135 7.99 5.63 11.54
N MET A 136 8.00 5.96 10.24
CA MET A 136 8.79 7.08 9.73
C MET A 136 7.90 8.06 8.97
N ILE A 137 7.99 9.33 9.37
CA ILE A 137 7.26 10.45 8.78
C ILE A 137 8.28 11.48 8.30
N HIS A 138 8.06 12.05 7.14
CA HIS A 138 8.85 13.15 6.60
C HIS A 138 7.99 14.05 5.72
N ASN A 139 8.48 15.24 5.39
CA ASN A 139 7.82 16.11 4.42
C ASN A 139 7.80 15.43 3.04
N PRO A 140 6.71 15.56 2.28
CA PRO A 140 6.65 15.01 0.93
C PRO A 140 7.70 15.68 0.03
N TRP A 141 8.22 14.90 -0.91
CA TRP A 141 9.11 15.41 -1.95
C TRP A 141 8.60 14.95 -3.33
N SER A 142 8.91 15.73 -4.35
CA SER A 142 8.48 15.46 -5.71
C SER A 142 9.58 15.77 -6.72
N TYR A 143 9.39 15.31 -7.94
CA TYR A 143 10.19 15.64 -9.10
C TYR A 143 9.49 16.69 -9.94
N CYS A 144 10.23 17.72 -10.37
CA CYS A 144 9.76 18.72 -11.32
C CYS A 144 10.70 18.75 -12.52
N GLU A 145 10.14 18.68 -13.71
CA GLU A 145 10.84 18.93 -14.98
C GLU A 145 10.17 20.13 -15.66
N GLY A 146 10.96 21.07 -16.18
CA GLY A 146 10.45 22.23 -16.86
C GLY A 146 11.47 23.36 -16.94
N ASN A 147 11.04 24.53 -17.39
CA ASN A 147 11.85 25.74 -17.38
C ASN A 147 11.86 26.36 -15.95
N ALA A 148 12.65 27.43 -15.76
CA ALA A 148 12.82 28.10 -14.48
C ALA A 148 11.51 28.64 -13.88
N ALA A 149 10.53 29.01 -14.69
CA ALA A 149 9.23 29.46 -14.19
C ALA A 149 8.39 28.31 -13.66
N ASP A 150 8.43 27.15 -14.34
CA ASP A 150 7.73 25.93 -13.90
C ASP A 150 8.30 25.43 -12.57
N MET A 151 9.62 25.45 -12.41
CA MET A 151 10.28 25.05 -11.16
C MET A 151 9.92 25.96 -9.99
N ARG A 152 9.86 27.30 -10.21
CA ARG A 152 9.44 28.24 -9.16
C ARG A 152 7.99 28.00 -8.74
N LYS A 153 7.09 27.82 -9.71
CA LYS A 153 5.67 27.54 -9.44
C LYS A 153 5.45 26.24 -8.66
N MET A 154 6.36 25.26 -8.82
CA MET A 154 6.27 24.01 -8.08
C MET A 154 6.84 24.13 -6.67
N ALA A 155 7.76 25.08 -6.45
CA ALA A 155 8.37 25.32 -5.14
C ALA A 155 7.49 26.17 -4.20
N ASP A 156 6.63 27.02 -4.73
CA ASP A 156 5.67 27.88 -4.04
C ASP A 156 4.40 27.09 -3.65
#